data_41a94cd8294822f2d4ed1f914649f8b7
#
_entry.id   41a94cd8294822f2d4ed1f914649f8b7
#
_cell.length_a   1.000
_cell.length_b   1.000
_cell.length_c   1.000
_cell.angle_alpha   90.00
_cell.angle_beta   90.00
_cell.angle_gamma   90.00
#
_symmetry.space_group_name_H-M   'P 1'
#
loop_
_entity.id
_entity.type
_entity.pdbx_description
1 polymer ?
#
loop_
_entity_poly.entity_id
_entity_poly.type
_entity_poly.pdbx_seq_one_letter_code
_entity_poly.pdbx_strand_id
1 'polypeptide(L)'
;IGAIEGHACAGGLGVALFCDIRIVDETATFGVFSRRWGVPMSDGTTVRLPRIIGQGRAMDMLLTGRAVGADEAIAIGLATRKVARGTTRVEAEALARQIAGFPPIAMTSDRQSAYESFDRDEASAIRREMELSLEARRRESQSGAARFAQGEGRHGAFRK
;
A
#
# COMPACT_ATOMS: atom_id res chain seq x y z
N ILE A 1 -6.60 3.07 0.45
CA ILE A 1 -5.99 3.68 -0.76
C ILE A 1 -5.83 5.17 -0.49
N GLY A 2 -4.63 5.73 -0.76
CA GLY A 2 -4.37 7.17 -0.73
C GLY A 2 -4.44 7.74 -2.14
N ALA A 3 -5.24 8.79 -2.33
CA ALA A 3 -5.24 9.63 -3.52
C ALA A 3 -4.47 10.91 -3.18
N ILE A 4 -3.33 11.12 -3.79
CA ILE A 4 -2.37 12.13 -3.35
C ILE A 4 -2.09 13.11 -4.49
N GLU A 5 -2.49 14.35 -4.25
CA GLU A 5 -2.23 15.52 -5.09
C GLU A 5 -1.51 16.58 -4.25
N GLY A 6 -0.56 17.28 -4.84
CA GLY A 6 0.20 18.30 -4.11
C GLY A 6 1.05 17.70 -2.98
N HIS A 7 1.04 18.33 -1.81
CA HIS A 7 1.99 18.05 -0.74
C HIS A 7 1.49 16.99 0.24
N ALA A 8 2.21 15.88 0.34
CA ALA A 8 2.11 14.87 1.41
C ALA A 8 3.41 14.90 2.23
N CYS A 9 3.57 15.92 3.06
CA CYS A 9 4.80 16.22 3.78
C CYS A 9 4.60 16.20 5.29
N ALA A 10 5.67 15.92 6.04
CA ALA A 10 5.64 15.80 7.50
C ALA A 10 4.52 14.84 7.94
N GLY A 11 3.56 15.28 8.74
CA GLY A 11 2.39 14.47 9.13
C GLY A 11 1.56 13.96 7.95
N GLY A 12 1.50 14.72 6.84
CA GLY A 12 0.87 14.26 5.59
C GLY A 12 1.56 13.06 4.97
N LEU A 13 2.89 12.96 5.07
CA LEU A 13 3.63 11.76 4.70
C LEU A 13 3.26 10.59 5.61
N GLY A 14 3.19 10.82 6.92
CA GLY A 14 2.75 9.79 7.88
C GLY A 14 1.38 9.22 7.50
N VAL A 15 0.39 10.07 7.21
CA VAL A 15 -0.94 9.65 6.76
C VAL A 15 -0.87 8.84 5.46
N ALA A 16 -0.08 9.30 4.47
CA ALA A 16 0.11 8.57 3.21
C ALA A 16 0.70 7.16 3.41
N LEU A 17 1.61 7.00 4.39
CA LEU A 17 2.23 5.71 4.71
C LEU A 17 1.30 4.74 5.47
N PHE A 18 0.16 5.19 5.99
CA PHE A 18 -0.89 4.30 6.49
C PHE A 18 -1.70 3.63 5.37
N CYS A 19 -1.69 4.21 4.19
CA CYS A 19 -2.37 3.62 3.04
C CYS A 19 -1.57 2.45 2.48
N ASP A 20 -2.24 1.38 2.09
CA ASP A 20 -1.60 0.22 1.43
C ASP A 20 -1.19 0.58 0.00
N ILE A 21 -2.04 1.30 -0.70
CA ILE A 21 -1.86 1.72 -2.09
C ILE A 21 -1.86 3.25 -2.14
N ARG A 22 -0.88 3.84 -2.80
CA ARG A 22 -0.73 5.29 -2.98
C ARG A 22 -0.76 5.62 -4.45
N ILE A 23 -1.83 6.32 -4.88
CA ILE A 23 -2.03 6.80 -6.25
C ILE A 23 -1.68 8.28 -6.25
N VAL A 24 -0.82 8.69 -7.15
CA VAL A 24 -0.31 10.06 -7.26
C VAL A 24 -0.56 10.63 -8.64
N ASP A 25 -0.64 11.94 -8.75
CA ASP A 25 -0.47 12.64 -10.01
C ASP A 25 0.90 13.37 -10.06
N GLU A 26 1.15 14.07 -11.13
CA GLU A 26 2.43 14.79 -11.34
C GLU A 26 2.72 15.88 -10.30
N THR A 27 1.71 16.37 -9.58
CA THR A 27 1.84 17.43 -8.58
C THR A 27 2.29 16.90 -7.21
N ALA A 28 2.22 15.58 -7.00
CA ALA A 28 2.51 14.98 -5.72
C ALA A 28 3.97 15.23 -5.29
N THR A 29 4.11 15.68 -4.06
CA THR A 29 5.41 15.94 -3.44
C THR A 29 5.43 15.36 -2.03
N PHE A 30 6.41 14.51 -1.76
CA PHE A 30 6.64 13.90 -0.46
C PHE A 30 7.89 14.49 0.20
N GLY A 31 7.91 14.53 1.54
CA GLY A 31 9.11 14.96 2.24
C GLY A 31 8.96 15.04 3.74
N VAL A 32 10.09 14.92 4.44
CA VAL A 32 10.18 15.11 5.90
C VAL A 32 10.61 16.54 6.18
N PHE A 33 9.82 17.52 5.74
CA PHE A 33 10.17 18.93 5.80
C PHE A 33 10.29 19.48 7.22
N SER A 34 9.63 18.85 8.18
CA SER A 34 9.74 19.16 9.61
C SER A 34 11.16 19.03 10.15
N ARG A 35 12.03 18.23 9.48
CA ARG A 35 13.44 18.05 9.86
C ARG A 35 14.18 19.39 9.90
N ARG A 36 13.89 20.27 8.96
CA ARG A 36 14.55 21.59 8.84
C ARG A 36 14.26 22.51 10.03
N TRP A 37 13.22 22.20 10.81
CA TRP A 37 12.74 23.01 11.93
C TRP A 37 12.90 22.33 13.28
N GLY A 38 13.62 21.20 13.32
CA GLY A 38 13.84 20.45 14.56
C GLY A 38 12.62 19.68 15.06
N VAL A 39 11.53 19.58 14.28
CA VAL A 39 10.33 18.83 14.64
C VAL A 39 10.51 17.38 14.23
N PRO A 40 10.52 16.42 15.19
CA PRO A 40 10.66 15.00 14.89
C PRO A 40 9.36 14.43 14.31
N MET A 41 9.49 13.31 13.58
CA MET A 41 8.35 12.50 13.17
C MET A 41 7.85 11.69 14.37
N SER A 42 6.54 11.68 14.59
CA SER A 42 5.88 10.96 15.71
C SER A 42 4.61 10.23 15.27
N ASP A 43 4.48 9.96 13.97
CA ASP A 43 3.28 9.43 13.31
C ASP A 43 3.55 8.06 12.65
N GLY A 44 4.63 7.40 13.00
CA GLY A 44 5.06 6.12 12.42
C GLY A 44 5.83 6.23 11.10
N THR A 45 6.13 7.43 10.62
CA THR A 45 6.92 7.63 9.38
C THR A 45 8.28 6.94 9.47
N THR A 46 9.00 7.09 10.56
CA THR A 46 10.35 6.49 10.74
C THR A 46 10.34 4.97 10.76
N VAL A 47 9.19 4.36 11.01
CA VAL A 47 8.98 2.90 11.01
C VAL A 47 8.52 2.41 9.65
N ARG A 48 7.51 3.08 9.05
CA ARG A 48 6.90 2.64 7.80
C ARG A 48 7.71 2.97 6.57
N LEU A 49 8.32 4.14 6.52
CA LEU A 49 9.06 4.59 5.35
C LEU A 49 10.18 3.62 4.96
N PRO A 50 11.08 3.18 5.88
CA PRO A 50 12.11 2.21 5.54
C PRO A 50 11.56 0.85 5.08
N ARG A 51 10.41 0.43 5.60
CA ARG A 51 9.75 -0.82 5.19
C ARG A 51 9.20 -0.75 3.76
N ILE A 52 8.87 0.45 3.30
CA ILE A 52 8.29 0.67 1.96
C ILE A 52 9.39 0.90 0.90
N ILE A 53 10.36 1.77 1.18
CA ILE A 53 11.34 2.19 0.18
C ILE A 53 12.78 1.72 0.44
N GLY A 54 12.97 0.96 1.51
CA GLY A 54 14.29 0.52 1.96
C GLY A 54 15.03 1.56 2.80
N GLN A 55 15.93 1.07 3.67
CA GLN A 55 16.61 1.87 4.69
C GLN A 55 17.41 3.04 4.10
N GLY A 56 18.17 2.82 3.03
CA GLY A 56 19.05 3.85 2.47
C GLY A 56 18.26 5.06 1.95
N ARG A 57 17.20 4.81 1.17
CA ARG A 57 16.35 5.89 0.63
C ARG A 57 15.55 6.60 1.72
N ALA A 58 15.08 5.85 2.70
CA ALA A 58 14.38 6.42 3.85
C ALA A 58 15.29 7.34 4.66
N MET A 59 16.55 6.94 4.91
CA MET A 59 17.52 7.77 5.63
C MET A 59 17.86 9.04 4.86
N ASP A 60 17.99 8.99 3.54
CA ASP A 60 18.17 10.18 2.72
C ASP A 60 17.01 11.19 2.93
N MET A 61 15.77 10.75 2.85
CA MET A 61 14.61 11.61 3.10
C MET A 61 14.54 12.12 4.55
N LEU A 62 14.79 11.26 5.52
CA LEU A 62 14.69 11.57 6.96
C LEU A 62 15.77 12.55 7.42
N LEU A 63 17.00 12.41 6.92
CA LEU A 63 18.12 13.24 7.35
C LEU A 63 18.19 14.56 6.61
N THR A 64 17.95 14.56 5.31
CA THR A 64 18.07 15.78 4.47
C THR A 64 16.78 16.62 4.48
N GLY A 65 15.64 16.00 4.71
CA GLY A 65 14.33 16.65 4.53
C GLY A 65 14.10 17.13 3.10
N ARG A 66 14.72 16.47 2.09
CA ARG A 66 14.52 16.82 0.70
C ARG A 66 13.14 16.44 0.19
N ALA A 67 12.72 17.06 -0.88
CA ALA A 67 11.52 16.72 -1.60
C ALA A 67 11.74 15.49 -2.49
N VAL A 68 10.69 14.68 -2.62
CA VAL A 68 10.56 13.56 -3.56
C VAL A 68 9.29 13.80 -4.38
N GLY A 69 9.45 14.04 -5.69
CA GLY A 69 8.34 14.24 -6.62
C GLY A 69 7.70 12.91 -7.06
N ALA A 70 6.63 13.01 -7.84
CA ALA A 70 5.83 11.86 -8.26
C ALA A 70 6.63 10.79 -9.01
N ASP A 71 7.49 11.17 -9.94
CA ASP A 71 8.27 10.21 -10.75
C ASP A 71 9.30 9.46 -9.90
N GLU A 72 10.00 10.16 -9.02
CA GLU A 72 10.91 9.52 -8.08
C GLU A 72 10.13 8.63 -7.10
N ALA A 73 8.97 9.08 -6.61
CA ALA A 73 8.13 8.30 -5.71
C ALA A 73 7.71 6.95 -6.33
N ILE A 74 7.40 6.92 -7.63
CA ILE A 74 7.15 5.68 -8.37
C ILE A 74 8.44 4.83 -8.46
N ALA A 75 9.54 5.44 -8.84
CA ALA A 75 10.81 4.72 -9.06
C ALA A 75 11.34 4.06 -7.78
N ILE A 76 11.09 4.65 -6.61
CA ILE A 76 11.54 4.12 -5.32
C ILE A 76 10.49 3.27 -4.59
N GLY A 77 9.28 3.12 -5.15
CA GLY A 77 8.18 2.36 -4.54
C GLY A 77 7.41 3.10 -3.44
N LEU A 78 7.64 4.40 -3.26
CA LEU A 78 6.86 5.22 -2.34
C LEU A 78 5.43 5.43 -2.84
N ALA A 79 5.24 5.62 -4.13
CA ALA A 79 3.95 5.58 -4.79
C ALA A 79 3.78 4.30 -5.62
N THR A 80 2.55 3.82 -5.79
CA THR A 80 2.25 2.57 -6.48
C THR A 80 1.71 2.79 -7.90
N ARG A 81 1.05 3.92 -8.14
CA ARG A 81 0.51 4.30 -9.46
C ARG A 81 0.61 5.80 -9.67
N LYS A 82 0.98 6.20 -10.90
CA LYS A 82 0.89 7.58 -11.35
C LYS A 82 -0.23 7.69 -12.38
N VAL A 83 -1.10 8.68 -12.21
CA VAL A 83 -2.28 8.93 -13.06
C VAL A 83 -2.25 10.35 -13.62
N ALA A 84 -3.16 10.67 -14.52
CA ALA A 84 -3.29 12.01 -15.06
C ALA A 84 -3.60 13.04 -13.95
N ARG A 85 -3.16 14.26 -14.16
CA ARG A 85 -3.36 15.36 -13.20
C ARG A 85 -4.83 15.53 -12.83
N GLY A 86 -5.10 15.61 -11.53
CA GLY A 86 -6.44 15.82 -10.98
C GLY A 86 -7.37 14.60 -11.05
N THR A 87 -6.85 13.41 -11.43
CA THR A 87 -7.67 12.19 -11.52
C THR A 87 -7.43 11.20 -10.38
N THR A 88 -6.56 11.50 -9.43
CA THR A 88 -6.15 10.56 -8.36
C THR A 88 -7.33 10.01 -7.59
N ARG A 89 -8.31 10.85 -7.25
CA ARG A 89 -9.52 10.43 -6.51
C ARG A 89 -10.38 9.48 -7.33
N VAL A 90 -10.66 9.82 -8.58
CA VAL A 90 -11.49 8.98 -9.47
C VAL A 90 -10.87 7.60 -9.66
N GLU A 91 -9.56 7.56 -9.90
CA GLU A 91 -8.80 6.32 -10.06
C GLU A 91 -8.72 5.51 -8.76
N ALA A 92 -8.55 6.17 -7.62
CA ALA A 92 -8.57 5.52 -6.32
C ALA A 92 -9.93 4.90 -5.99
N GLU A 93 -11.02 5.62 -6.26
CA GLU A 93 -12.38 5.11 -6.09
C GLU A 93 -12.70 3.96 -7.05
N ALA A 94 -12.24 4.04 -8.30
CA ALA A 94 -12.39 2.94 -9.27
C ALA A 94 -11.66 1.69 -8.80
N LEU A 95 -10.41 1.83 -8.34
CA LEU A 95 -9.65 0.73 -7.78
C LEU A 95 -10.29 0.17 -6.50
N ALA A 96 -10.82 1.03 -5.64
CA ALA A 96 -11.52 0.60 -4.43
C ALA A 96 -12.77 -0.23 -4.74
N ARG A 97 -13.55 0.18 -5.74
CA ARG A 97 -14.71 -0.60 -6.23
C ARG A 97 -14.30 -1.95 -6.80
N GLN A 98 -13.21 -1.99 -7.56
CA GLN A 98 -12.66 -3.25 -8.06
C GLN A 98 -12.27 -4.20 -6.92
N ILE A 99 -11.53 -3.70 -5.93
CA ILE A 99 -11.10 -4.48 -4.77
C ILE A 99 -12.30 -4.95 -3.94
N ALA A 100 -13.32 -4.10 -3.76
CA ALA A 100 -14.54 -4.44 -3.04
C ALA A 100 -15.37 -5.54 -3.73
N GLY A 101 -15.14 -5.79 -5.01
CA GLY A 101 -15.74 -6.89 -5.76
C GLY A 101 -15.07 -8.27 -5.52
N PHE A 102 -13.93 -8.31 -4.85
CA PHE A 102 -13.24 -9.57 -4.54
C PHE A 102 -13.78 -10.21 -3.25
N PRO A 103 -13.57 -11.52 -3.05
CA PRO A 103 -13.89 -12.20 -1.80
C PRO A 103 -13.16 -11.54 -0.62
N PRO A 104 -13.89 -10.96 0.35
CA PRO A 104 -13.27 -10.07 1.33
C PRO A 104 -12.47 -10.80 2.41
N ILE A 105 -12.81 -12.05 2.74
CA ILE A 105 -12.12 -12.77 3.82
C ILE A 105 -10.70 -13.14 3.39
N ALA A 106 -10.52 -13.66 2.19
CA ALA A 106 -9.19 -13.96 1.65
C ALA A 106 -8.31 -12.70 1.59
N MET A 107 -8.82 -11.63 0.97
CA MET A 107 -8.10 -10.37 0.83
C MET A 107 -7.68 -9.77 2.18
N THR A 108 -8.57 -9.76 3.16
CA THR A 108 -8.26 -9.17 4.48
C THR A 108 -7.32 -10.04 5.29
N SER A 109 -7.40 -11.38 5.18
CA SER A 109 -6.46 -12.29 5.82
C SER A 109 -5.04 -12.13 5.27
N ASP A 110 -4.89 -12.04 3.95
CA ASP A 110 -3.59 -11.84 3.29
C ASP A 110 -2.98 -10.49 3.69
N ARG A 111 -3.80 -9.43 3.69
CA ARG A 111 -3.36 -8.11 4.16
C ARG A 111 -2.88 -8.15 5.61
N GLN A 112 -3.64 -8.78 6.50
CA GLN A 112 -3.29 -8.91 7.90
C GLN A 112 -1.98 -9.69 8.07
N SER A 113 -1.85 -10.83 7.39
CA SER A 113 -0.64 -11.65 7.40
C SER A 113 0.59 -10.85 6.97
N ALA A 114 0.48 -10.10 5.86
CA ALA A 114 1.58 -9.26 5.37
C ALA A 114 2.06 -8.23 6.40
N TYR A 115 1.14 -7.60 7.15
CA TYR A 115 1.52 -6.66 8.21
C TYR A 115 2.09 -7.34 9.44
N GLU A 116 1.52 -8.46 9.87
CA GLU A 116 1.98 -9.19 11.07
C GLU A 116 3.33 -9.89 10.84
N SER A 117 3.75 -10.11 9.59
CA SER A 117 5.02 -10.76 9.25
C SER A 117 6.25 -9.95 9.69
N PHE A 118 6.16 -8.63 9.78
CA PHE A 118 7.29 -7.78 10.14
C PHE A 118 7.84 -8.01 11.56
N ASP A 119 7.01 -8.53 12.47
CA ASP A 119 7.37 -8.72 13.88
C ASP A 119 7.61 -10.20 14.23
N ARG A 120 7.80 -11.06 13.20
CA ARG A 120 7.95 -12.52 13.33
C ARG A 120 9.16 -13.05 12.58
N ASP A 121 9.72 -14.16 13.06
CA ASP A 121 10.60 -14.99 12.23
C ASP A 121 9.76 -15.65 11.10
N GLU A 122 10.44 -16.04 10.01
CA GLU A 122 9.77 -16.57 8.82
C GLU A 122 8.86 -17.78 9.13
N ALA A 123 9.33 -18.72 9.95
CA ALA A 123 8.58 -19.92 10.26
C ALA A 123 7.31 -19.59 11.07
N SER A 124 7.37 -18.67 12.02
CA SER A 124 6.19 -18.22 12.78
C SER A 124 5.25 -17.34 11.93
N ALA A 125 5.79 -16.55 10.99
CA ALA A 125 4.99 -15.77 10.04
C ALA A 125 4.17 -16.70 9.13
N ILE A 126 4.80 -17.75 8.55
CA ILE A 126 4.10 -18.74 7.72
C ILE A 126 3.02 -19.49 8.51
N ARG A 127 3.29 -19.89 9.73
CA ARG A 127 2.24 -20.52 10.59
C ARG A 127 1.05 -19.57 10.79
N ARG A 128 1.35 -18.29 11.04
CA ARG A 128 0.30 -17.28 11.23
C ARG A 128 -0.52 -17.04 9.96
N GLU A 129 0.12 -16.98 8.80
CA GLU A 129 -0.56 -16.91 7.49
C GLU A 129 -1.52 -18.09 7.30
N MET A 130 -1.07 -19.32 7.61
CA MET A 130 -1.92 -20.51 7.53
C MET A 130 -3.15 -20.40 8.45
N GLU A 131 -2.98 -19.94 9.69
CA GLU A 131 -4.09 -19.72 10.63
C GLU A 131 -5.11 -18.72 10.10
N LEU A 132 -4.63 -17.54 9.64
CA LEU A 132 -5.48 -16.50 9.09
C LEU A 132 -6.25 -16.95 7.85
N SER A 133 -5.65 -17.83 7.03
CA SER A 133 -6.26 -18.31 5.79
C SER A 133 -7.41 -19.32 6.02
N LEU A 134 -7.53 -19.93 7.22
CA LEU A 134 -8.50 -21.01 7.46
C LEU A 134 -9.96 -20.62 7.22
N GLU A 135 -10.34 -19.40 7.60
CA GLU A 135 -11.71 -18.94 7.40
C GLU A 135 -12.02 -18.72 5.91
N ALA A 136 -11.11 -18.08 5.17
CA ALA A 136 -11.23 -17.91 3.74
C ALA A 136 -11.32 -19.25 3.00
N ARG A 137 -10.51 -20.24 3.40
CA ARG A 137 -10.57 -21.60 2.83
C ARG A 137 -11.92 -22.24 3.02
N ARG A 138 -12.53 -22.09 4.21
CA ARG A 138 -13.83 -22.68 4.52
C ARG A 138 -14.99 -22.00 3.83
N ARG A 139 -14.96 -20.67 3.70
CA ARG A 139 -16.12 -19.87 3.28
C ARG A 139 -16.07 -19.40 1.83
N GLU A 140 -14.88 -19.18 1.25
CA GLU A 140 -14.70 -18.55 -0.05
C GLU A 140 -14.02 -19.44 -1.09
N SER A 141 -13.01 -20.23 -0.68
CA SER A 141 -12.14 -20.91 -1.65
C SER A 141 -12.87 -21.94 -2.51
N GLN A 142 -13.80 -22.69 -1.95
CA GLN A 142 -14.50 -23.73 -2.68
C GLN A 142 -15.40 -23.14 -3.78
N SER A 143 -16.15 -22.10 -3.47
CA SER A 143 -16.99 -21.41 -4.46
C SER A 143 -16.17 -20.67 -5.50
N GLY A 144 -15.05 -20.06 -5.10
CA GLY A 144 -14.09 -19.43 -6.00
C GLY A 144 -13.47 -20.41 -6.99
N ALA A 145 -13.01 -21.56 -6.50
CA ALA A 145 -12.44 -22.64 -7.34
C ALA A 145 -13.48 -23.18 -8.33
N ALA A 146 -14.73 -23.36 -7.91
CA ALA A 146 -15.81 -23.81 -8.78
C ALA A 146 -16.07 -22.81 -9.92
N ARG A 147 -16.12 -21.51 -9.64
CA ARG A 147 -16.28 -20.46 -10.67
C ARG A 147 -15.10 -20.45 -11.64
N PHE A 148 -13.87 -20.55 -11.13
CA PHE A 148 -12.68 -20.64 -11.97
C PHE A 148 -12.69 -21.86 -12.89
N ALA A 149 -13.11 -23.01 -12.40
CA ALA A 149 -13.28 -24.25 -13.19
C ALA A 149 -14.33 -24.07 -14.31
N GLN A 150 -15.35 -23.23 -14.09
CA GLN A 150 -16.36 -22.87 -15.08
C GLN A 150 -15.86 -21.80 -16.09
N GLY A 151 -14.64 -21.32 -15.95
CA GLY A 151 -13.99 -20.40 -16.88
C GLY A 151 -13.95 -18.95 -16.44
N GLU A 152 -14.46 -18.60 -15.26
CA GLU A 152 -14.33 -17.24 -14.71
C GLU A 152 -12.86 -16.91 -14.43
N GLY A 153 -12.43 -15.71 -14.79
CA GLY A 153 -11.08 -15.22 -14.47
C GLY A 153 -9.94 -15.88 -15.24
N ARG A 154 -10.21 -16.74 -16.24
CA ARG A 154 -9.15 -17.33 -17.08
C ARG A 154 -8.36 -16.23 -17.77
N HIS A 155 -7.04 -16.43 -17.88
CA HIS A 155 -6.10 -15.49 -18.48
C HIS A 155 -6.07 -14.10 -17.82
N GLY A 156 -6.43 -14.00 -16.53
CA GLY A 156 -6.47 -12.72 -15.81
C GLY A 156 -7.64 -11.82 -16.19
N ALA A 157 -8.68 -12.36 -16.86
CA ALA A 157 -9.88 -11.59 -17.18
C ALA A 157 -10.74 -11.43 -15.93
N PHE A 158 -10.80 -10.21 -15.40
CA PHE A 158 -11.75 -9.85 -14.34
C PHE A 158 -13.01 -9.28 -14.97
N ARG A 159 -14.19 -9.57 -14.37
CA ARG A 159 -15.43 -8.90 -14.74
C ARG A 159 -15.26 -7.40 -14.54
N LYS A 160 -15.60 -6.64 -15.58
CA LYS A 160 -15.67 -5.18 -15.52
C LYS A 160 -16.82 -4.74 -14.64
#